data_2c597285abbb703a0a3af60bef20c319
#
_entry.id   2c597285abbb703a0a3af60bef20c319
#
_cell.length_a   1.000
_cell.length_b   1.000
_cell.length_c   1.000
_cell.angle_alpha   90.00
_cell.angle_beta   90.00
_cell.angle_gamma   90.00
#
_symmetry.space_group_name_H-M   'P 1'
#
loop_
_entity.id
_entity.type
_entity.pdbx_description
1 polymer ?
#
loop_
_entity_poly.entity_id
_entity_poly.type
_entity_poly.pdbx_seq_one_letter_code
_entity_poly.pdbx_strand_id
1 'polypeptide(L)'
;MNPTASREAIRGGEFLIRKTLPEDTFSPEDFSEEQEMMLQACYEFAEQEIHPNVERMDSLEEGFMAGLLDKAGEMGLLSVTVPEEYGGLGMSFNTSMLIAEGIGGTGSFSTAHGAHTGIGTLPIQYYGNAEQKAKYLPKLASGEWKACYCLTEPDAGSDANSGKTKAVLNEAGTHYLITGQKMWISNAGF
;
A
#
# COMPACT_ATOMS: atom_id res chain seq x y z
N MET A 1 32.89 -13.60 16.89
CA MET A 1 32.66 -12.74 15.76
C MET A 1 31.38 -11.96 16.08
N ASN A 2 31.39 -10.65 15.96
CA ASN A 2 30.28 -9.80 16.43
C ASN A 2 29.21 -9.77 15.32
N PRO A 3 27.97 -10.23 15.53
CA PRO A 3 26.98 -10.42 14.45
C PRO A 3 26.12 -9.17 14.15
N THR A 4 26.54 -7.97 14.57
CA THR A 4 25.72 -6.76 14.47
C THR A 4 26.35 -5.62 13.69
N ALA A 5 27.22 -5.88 12.71
CA ALA A 5 27.49 -4.85 11.71
C ALA A 5 26.35 -4.93 10.70
N SER A 6 25.52 -3.89 10.61
CA SER A 6 24.49 -3.75 9.59
C SER A 6 25.14 -3.91 8.22
N ARG A 7 24.87 -5.03 7.60
CA ARG A 7 25.37 -5.36 6.27
C ARG A 7 24.68 -4.44 5.27
N GLU A 8 25.43 -3.65 4.54
CA GLU A 8 24.88 -2.82 3.49
C GLU A 8 24.75 -3.65 2.20
N ALA A 9 23.57 -4.18 1.94
CA ALA A 9 23.29 -4.90 0.71
C ALA A 9 23.41 -3.98 -0.52
N ILE A 10 23.79 -4.55 -1.65
CA ILE A 10 23.83 -3.81 -2.93
C ILE A 10 22.45 -3.29 -3.28
N ARG A 11 22.41 -2.10 -3.89
CA ARG A 11 21.17 -1.42 -4.26
C ARG A 11 20.89 -1.54 -5.75
N GLY A 12 19.65 -1.90 -6.08
CA GLY A 12 19.14 -1.85 -7.44
C GLY A 12 20.07 -2.55 -8.45
N GLY A 13 20.56 -1.79 -9.44
CA GLY A 13 21.43 -2.29 -10.51
C GLY A 13 22.92 -2.22 -10.23
N GLU A 14 23.38 -1.99 -9.00
CA GLU A 14 24.82 -1.89 -8.69
C GLU A 14 25.61 -3.12 -9.09
N PHE A 15 24.98 -4.31 -9.07
CA PHE A 15 25.60 -5.55 -9.54
C PHE A 15 26.07 -5.50 -11.01
N LEU A 16 25.55 -4.55 -11.81
CA LEU A 16 25.97 -4.35 -13.20
C LEU A 16 27.29 -3.60 -13.32
N ILE A 17 27.69 -2.84 -12.31
CA ILE A 17 28.82 -1.89 -12.37
C ILE A 17 29.88 -2.16 -11.30
N ARG A 18 29.63 -3.05 -10.35
CA ARG A 18 30.61 -3.43 -9.31
C ARG A 18 30.70 -4.93 -9.14
N LYS A 19 31.84 -5.41 -8.65
CA LYS A 19 31.99 -6.80 -8.23
C LYS A 19 31.06 -7.04 -7.03
N THR A 20 30.22 -8.06 -7.14
CA THR A 20 29.28 -8.47 -6.12
C THR A 20 29.68 -9.82 -5.55
N LEU A 21 29.63 -9.96 -4.25
CA LEU A 21 29.83 -11.23 -3.54
C LEU A 21 28.47 -11.73 -3.02
N PRO A 22 28.32 -13.04 -2.75
CA PRO A 22 27.07 -13.57 -2.19
C PRO A 22 26.62 -12.85 -0.91
N GLU A 23 27.58 -12.47 -0.07
CA GLU A 23 27.35 -11.72 1.15
C GLU A 23 26.86 -10.28 0.95
N ASP A 24 26.96 -9.73 -0.25
CA ASP A 24 26.44 -8.40 -0.59
C ASP A 24 24.96 -8.46 -1.05
N THR A 25 24.40 -9.66 -1.22
CA THR A 25 23.04 -9.85 -1.73
C THR A 25 22.07 -10.07 -0.58
N PHE A 26 20.96 -9.33 -0.59
CA PHE A 26 19.85 -9.60 0.33
C PHE A 26 19.11 -10.86 -0.13
N SER A 27 18.85 -11.76 0.79
CA SER A 27 18.13 -13.01 0.55
C SER A 27 17.01 -13.21 1.61
N PRO A 28 16.09 -14.16 1.42
CA PRO A 28 15.03 -14.43 2.40
C PRO A 28 15.55 -14.71 3.82
N GLU A 29 16.74 -15.28 3.94
CA GLU A 29 17.38 -15.56 5.24
C GLU A 29 17.86 -14.29 5.97
N ASP A 30 17.86 -13.15 5.29
CA ASP A 30 18.23 -11.85 5.88
C ASP A 30 17.04 -11.10 6.49
N PHE A 31 15.81 -11.63 6.39
CA PHE A 31 14.67 -11.06 7.11
C PHE A 31 14.86 -11.18 8.62
N SER A 32 14.45 -10.16 9.34
CA SER A 32 14.48 -10.17 10.80
C SER A 32 13.34 -11.02 11.37
N GLU A 33 13.50 -11.47 12.62
CA GLU A 33 12.43 -12.17 13.35
C GLU A 33 11.13 -11.35 13.38
N GLU A 34 11.20 -10.02 13.50
CA GLU A 34 10.03 -9.14 13.47
C GLU A 34 9.32 -9.19 12.10
N GLN A 35 10.08 -9.17 11.00
CA GLN A 35 9.53 -9.27 9.65
C GLN A 35 8.89 -10.63 9.41
N GLU A 36 9.52 -11.71 9.87
CA GLU A 36 8.95 -13.06 9.78
C GLU A 36 7.68 -13.21 10.62
N MET A 37 7.63 -12.61 11.82
CA MET A 37 6.40 -12.57 12.62
C MET A 37 5.27 -11.82 11.92
N MET A 38 5.57 -10.72 11.22
CA MET A 38 4.57 -10.00 10.44
C MET A 38 4.05 -10.83 9.25
N LEU A 39 4.92 -11.56 8.56
CA LEU A 39 4.52 -12.49 7.50
C LEU A 39 3.59 -13.58 8.05
N GLN A 40 3.96 -14.17 9.18
CA GLN A 40 3.13 -15.20 9.82
C GLN A 40 1.74 -14.65 10.22
N ALA A 41 1.69 -13.43 10.76
CA ALA A 41 0.44 -12.77 11.08
C ALA A 41 -0.43 -12.53 9.83
N CYS A 42 0.19 -12.24 8.66
CA CYS A 42 -0.54 -12.13 7.39
C CYS A 42 -1.15 -13.47 6.97
N TYR A 43 -0.43 -14.57 7.09
CA TYR A 43 -0.97 -15.90 6.80
C TYR A 43 -2.13 -16.26 7.72
N GLU A 44 -1.99 -16.02 9.02
CA GLU A 44 -3.05 -16.31 10.00
C GLU A 44 -4.30 -15.45 9.72
N PHE A 45 -4.11 -14.18 9.38
CA PHE A 45 -5.20 -13.30 8.98
C PHE A 45 -5.92 -13.80 7.72
N ALA A 46 -5.15 -14.21 6.70
CA ALA A 46 -5.71 -14.77 5.48
C ALA A 46 -6.54 -16.03 5.75
N GLU A 47 -6.03 -16.97 6.55
CA GLU A 47 -6.70 -18.22 6.89
C GLU A 47 -7.94 -18.03 7.76
N GLN A 48 -7.92 -17.08 8.69
CA GLN A 48 -9.00 -16.90 9.65
C GLN A 48 -10.10 -15.95 9.15
N GLU A 49 -9.73 -14.90 8.44
CA GLU A 49 -10.65 -13.81 8.11
C GLU A 49 -11.02 -13.73 6.63
N ILE A 50 -10.14 -14.19 5.73
CA ILE A 50 -10.32 -13.98 4.30
C ILE A 50 -10.78 -15.24 3.59
N HIS A 51 -10.03 -16.33 3.66
CA HIS A 51 -10.34 -17.56 2.94
C HIS A 51 -11.72 -18.13 3.27
N PRO A 52 -12.19 -18.14 4.54
CA PRO A 52 -13.53 -18.61 4.86
C PRO A 52 -14.65 -17.71 4.34
N ASN A 53 -14.34 -16.50 3.94
CA ASN A 53 -15.29 -15.45 3.57
C ASN A 53 -15.21 -15.01 2.10
N VAL A 54 -14.58 -15.80 1.22
CA VAL A 54 -14.41 -15.44 -0.21
C VAL A 54 -15.77 -15.16 -0.88
N GLU A 55 -16.80 -15.95 -0.60
CA GLU A 55 -18.15 -15.76 -1.16
C GLU A 55 -18.77 -14.41 -0.78
N ARG A 56 -18.50 -13.91 0.43
CA ARG A 56 -18.96 -12.60 0.89
C ARG A 56 -18.27 -11.46 0.14
N MET A 57 -16.98 -11.61 -0.12
CA MET A 57 -16.22 -10.65 -0.93
C MET A 57 -16.70 -10.64 -2.38
N ASP A 58 -16.87 -11.82 -2.98
CA ASP A 58 -17.28 -11.97 -4.37
C ASP A 58 -18.72 -11.49 -4.61
N SER A 59 -19.60 -11.63 -3.61
CA SER A 59 -20.96 -11.07 -3.64
C SER A 59 -21.01 -9.57 -3.37
N LEU A 60 -19.88 -8.92 -3.11
CA LEU A 60 -19.79 -7.51 -2.76
C LEU A 60 -20.65 -7.13 -1.54
N GLU A 61 -20.66 -7.99 -0.51
CA GLU A 61 -21.39 -7.72 0.71
C GLU A 61 -21.02 -6.34 1.30
N GLU A 62 -22.02 -5.50 1.50
CA GLU A 62 -21.82 -4.11 1.94
C GLU A 62 -21.01 -4.02 3.24
N GLY A 63 -19.98 -3.21 3.27
CA GLY A 63 -19.10 -2.97 4.41
C GLY A 63 -18.11 -4.11 4.70
N PHE A 64 -18.23 -5.28 4.09
CA PHE A 64 -17.38 -6.42 4.43
C PHE A 64 -15.90 -6.17 4.08
N MET A 65 -15.62 -5.75 2.86
CA MET A 65 -14.24 -5.43 2.43
C MET A 65 -13.65 -4.27 3.24
N ALA A 66 -14.45 -3.24 3.53
CA ALA A 66 -14.02 -2.15 4.39
C ALA A 66 -13.64 -2.64 5.79
N GLY A 67 -14.45 -3.54 6.38
CA GLY A 67 -14.18 -4.15 7.67
C GLY A 67 -12.91 -5.02 7.70
N LEU A 68 -12.58 -5.70 6.60
CA LEU A 68 -11.30 -6.42 6.49
C LEU A 68 -10.11 -5.46 6.47
N LEU A 69 -10.25 -4.30 5.79
CA LEU A 69 -9.22 -3.26 5.82
C LEU A 69 -9.09 -2.62 7.20
N ASP A 70 -10.20 -2.45 7.96
CA ASP A 70 -10.14 -1.99 9.35
C ASP A 70 -9.31 -2.95 10.21
N LYS A 71 -9.58 -4.24 10.13
CA LYS A 71 -8.81 -5.28 10.83
C LYS A 71 -7.33 -5.27 10.44
N ALA A 72 -7.03 -5.13 9.14
CA ALA A 72 -5.65 -5.00 8.68
C ALA A 72 -4.97 -3.75 9.24
N GLY A 73 -5.71 -2.65 9.39
CA GLY A 73 -5.23 -1.42 10.04
C GLY A 73 -4.91 -1.65 11.52
N GLU A 74 -5.79 -2.31 12.27
CA GLU A 74 -5.57 -2.68 13.67
C GLU A 74 -4.33 -3.55 13.87
N MET A 75 -4.01 -4.40 12.89
CA MET A 75 -2.80 -5.23 12.87
C MET A 75 -1.54 -4.48 12.39
N GLY A 76 -1.65 -3.21 11.99
CA GLY A 76 -0.54 -2.40 11.46
C GLY A 76 -0.19 -2.69 10.00
N LEU A 77 -0.93 -3.58 9.31
CA LEU A 77 -0.62 -3.98 7.93
C LEU A 77 -0.85 -2.87 6.90
N LEU A 78 -1.60 -1.82 7.23
CA LEU A 78 -1.80 -0.65 6.38
C LEU A 78 -0.72 0.43 6.58
N SER A 79 0.08 0.34 7.63
CA SER A 79 0.98 1.40 8.09
C SER A 79 2.47 1.11 7.92
N VAL A 80 2.82 -0.02 7.34
CA VAL A 80 4.18 -0.60 7.31
C VAL A 80 5.24 0.40 6.85
N THR A 81 5.04 1.07 5.74
CA THR A 81 6.01 2.04 5.17
C THR A 81 5.71 3.49 5.53
N VAL A 82 4.59 3.76 6.19
CA VAL A 82 4.27 5.12 6.64
C VAL A 82 5.24 5.50 7.77
N PRO A 83 5.85 6.71 7.72
CA PRO A 83 6.77 7.14 8.77
C PRO A 83 6.13 7.17 10.16
N GLU A 84 6.93 6.86 11.20
CA GLU A 84 6.47 6.83 12.59
C GLU A 84 5.87 8.18 13.06
N GLU A 85 6.41 9.30 12.57
CA GLU A 85 5.87 10.64 12.87
C GLU A 85 4.43 10.85 12.42
N TYR A 86 3.93 10.00 11.49
CA TYR A 86 2.54 9.99 11.03
C TYR A 86 1.77 8.75 11.49
N GLY A 87 2.27 8.07 12.52
CA GLY A 87 1.60 6.92 13.13
C GLY A 87 1.79 5.59 12.38
N GLY A 88 2.76 5.52 11.47
CA GLY A 88 3.15 4.29 10.79
C GLY A 88 4.24 3.52 11.53
N LEU A 89 4.66 2.39 10.94
CA LEU A 89 5.73 1.54 11.47
C LEU A 89 7.13 1.95 10.95
N GLY A 90 7.21 2.79 9.92
CA GLY A 90 8.49 3.28 9.37
C GLY A 90 9.40 2.19 8.82
N MET A 91 8.85 1.00 8.50
CA MET A 91 9.63 -0.14 8.07
C MET A 91 10.07 -0.03 6.60
N SER A 92 11.00 -0.88 6.22
CA SER A 92 11.55 -0.89 4.87
C SER A 92 10.54 -1.34 3.80
N PHE A 93 10.82 -1.00 2.55
CA PHE A 93 10.04 -1.49 1.41
C PHE A 93 10.08 -3.02 1.29
N ASN A 94 11.18 -3.67 1.69
CA ASN A 94 11.26 -5.13 1.72
C ASN A 94 10.21 -5.75 2.66
N THR A 95 9.93 -5.10 3.79
CA THR A 95 8.85 -5.55 4.70
C THR A 95 7.49 -5.47 4.03
N SER A 96 7.20 -4.40 3.28
CA SER A 96 5.94 -4.30 2.55
C SER A 96 5.80 -5.35 1.45
N MET A 97 6.91 -5.76 0.82
CA MET A 97 6.90 -6.86 -0.16
C MET A 97 6.64 -8.20 0.50
N LEU A 98 7.20 -8.43 1.67
CA LEU A 98 6.97 -9.64 2.45
C LEU A 98 5.49 -9.76 2.88
N ILE A 99 4.87 -8.66 3.31
CA ILE A 99 3.43 -8.61 3.59
C ILE A 99 2.60 -8.86 2.33
N ALA A 100 2.98 -8.27 1.20
CA ALA A 100 2.32 -8.52 -0.08
C ALA A 100 2.40 -10.00 -0.49
N GLU A 101 3.49 -10.70 -0.20
CA GLU A 101 3.60 -12.14 -0.35
C GLU A 101 2.58 -12.87 0.54
N GLY A 102 2.53 -12.52 1.84
CA GLY A 102 1.64 -13.17 2.81
C GLY A 102 0.16 -13.06 2.49
N ILE A 103 -0.26 -11.94 1.89
CA ILE A 103 -1.67 -11.71 1.50
C ILE A 103 -1.93 -11.93 0.01
N GLY A 104 -0.90 -12.20 -0.80
CA GLY A 104 -1.00 -12.28 -2.26
C GLY A 104 -2.02 -13.31 -2.78
N GLY A 105 -2.23 -14.41 -2.05
CA GLY A 105 -3.19 -15.44 -2.36
C GLY A 105 -4.66 -15.12 -2.03
N THR A 106 -4.95 -13.95 -1.48
CA THR A 106 -6.28 -13.60 -0.95
C THR A 106 -7.23 -12.94 -1.96
N GLY A 107 -6.91 -13.00 -3.25
CA GLY A 107 -7.79 -12.52 -4.33
C GLY A 107 -8.14 -11.04 -4.23
N SER A 108 -9.44 -10.73 -4.11
CA SER A 108 -9.94 -9.34 -4.07
C SER A 108 -9.37 -8.52 -2.92
N PHE A 109 -9.10 -9.15 -1.75
CA PHE A 109 -8.53 -8.44 -0.61
C PHE A 109 -7.11 -7.95 -0.90
N SER A 110 -6.25 -8.77 -1.53
CA SER A 110 -4.88 -8.34 -1.87
C SER A 110 -4.88 -7.11 -2.79
N THR A 111 -5.86 -7.03 -3.71
CA THR A 111 -6.06 -5.87 -4.58
C THR A 111 -6.50 -4.64 -3.78
N ALA A 112 -7.45 -4.79 -2.86
CA ALA A 112 -7.94 -3.71 -2.02
C ALA A 112 -6.85 -3.17 -1.09
N HIS A 113 -6.10 -4.05 -0.45
CA HIS A 113 -4.96 -3.72 0.40
C HIS A 113 -3.85 -3.00 -0.41
N GLY A 114 -3.45 -3.55 -1.55
CA GLY A 114 -2.41 -2.96 -2.42
C GLY A 114 -2.83 -1.60 -3.00
N ALA A 115 -4.11 -1.42 -3.34
CA ALA A 115 -4.63 -0.13 -3.76
C ALA A 115 -4.56 0.91 -2.63
N HIS A 116 -4.87 0.50 -1.40
CA HIS A 116 -4.79 1.37 -0.23
C HIS A 116 -3.33 1.74 0.11
N THR A 117 -2.49 0.75 0.38
CA THR A 117 -1.11 0.95 0.87
C THR A 117 -0.15 1.46 -0.21
N GLY A 118 -0.39 1.07 -1.46
CA GLY A 118 0.42 1.43 -2.61
C GLY A 118 -0.04 2.72 -3.26
N ILE A 119 -0.80 2.58 -4.36
CA ILE A 119 -1.14 3.72 -5.23
C ILE A 119 -2.03 4.78 -4.57
N GLY A 120 -2.73 4.47 -3.49
CA GLY A 120 -3.54 5.43 -2.75
C GLY A 120 -2.73 6.24 -1.72
N THR A 121 -1.86 5.59 -0.95
CA THR A 121 -1.12 6.22 0.15
C THR A 121 0.23 6.78 -0.27
N LEU A 122 1.02 6.04 -1.06
CA LEU A 122 2.39 6.44 -1.44
C LEU A 122 2.49 7.80 -2.14
N PRO A 123 1.56 8.23 -3.03
CA PRO A 123 1.63 9.56 -3.62
C PRO A 123 1.59 10.68 -2.57
N ILE A 124 0.80 10.52 -1.51
CA ILE A 124 0.74 11.49 -0.41
C ILE A 124 2.04 11.43 0.39
N GLN A 125 2.54 10.24 0.68
CA GLN A 125 3.78 10.04 1.43
C GLN A 125 5.00 10.64 0.73
N TYR A 126 5.12 10.47 -0.58
CA TYR A 126 6.30 10.93 -1.31
C TYR A 126 6.19 12.39 -1.77
N TYR A 127 5.01 12.83 -2.17
CA TYR A 127 4.82 14.12 -2.85
C TYR A 127 3.96 15.11 -2.08
N GLY A 128 3.25 14.68 -1.03
CA GLY A 128 2.47 15.56 -0.18
C GLY A 128 3.35 16.58 0.56
N ASN A 129 2.86 17.80 0.74
CA ASN A 129 3.47 18.77 1.66
C ASN A 129 3.22 18.34 3.13
N ALA A 130 3.85 19.04 4.09
CA ALA A 130 3.76 18.70 5.51
C ALA A 130 2.31 18.70 6.04
N GLU A 131 1.49 19.65 5.62
CA GLU A 131 0.08 19.76 6.00
C GLU A 131 -0.74 18.57 5.47
N GLN A 132 -0.53 18.22 4.20
CA GLN A 132 -1.19 17.07 3.57
C GLN A 132 -0.80 15.76 4.25
N LYS A 133 0.49 15.55 4.50
CA LYS A 133 0.98 14.36 5.20
C LYS A 133 0.38 14.24 6.60
N ALA A 134 0.44 15.31 7.38
CA ALA A 134 -0.12 15.34 8.74
C ALA A 134 -1.64 15.10 8.78
N LYS A 135 -2.36 15.54 7.74
CA LYS A 135 -3.82 15.37 7.64
C LYS A 135 -4.22 13.97 7.23
N TYR A 136 -3.54 13.40 6.24
CA TYR A 136 -4.00 12.18 5.57
C TYR A 136 -3.30 10.91 6.08
N LEU A 137 -1.99 10.93 6.28
CA LEU A 137 -1.24 9.70 6.57
C LEU A 137 -1.68 9.00 7.86
N PRO A 138 -1.94 9.69 8.99
CA PRO A 138 -2.39 9.01 10.20
C PRO A 138 -3.70 8.24 10.01
N LYS A 139 -4.64 8.81 9.24
CA LYS A 139 -5.94 8.19 8.99
C LYS A 139 -5.86 7.04 7.99
N LEU A 140 -4.93 7.11 7.05
CA LEU A 140 -4.65 6.02 6.12
C LEU A 140 -3.90 4.89 6.82
N ALA A 141 -2.93 5.20 7.66
CA ALA A 141 -2.16 4.23 8.43
C ALA A 141 -3.04 3.42 9.40
N SER A 142 -3.99 4.07 10.04
CA SER A 142 -4.95 3.40 10.96
C SER A 142 -6.08 2.66 10.23
N GLY A 143 -6.31 2.93 8.94
CA GLY A 143 -7.46 2.42 8.23
C GLY A 143 -8.76 3.22 8.47
N GLU A 144 -8.75 4.30 9.27
CA GLU A 144 -9.93 5.17 9.43
C GLU A 144 -10.45 5.66 8.07
N TRP A 145 -9.54 6.02 7.17
CA TRP A 145 -9.85 6.33 5.78
C TRP A 145 -9.27 5.30 4.84
N LYS A 146 -10.05 4.92 3.82
CA LYS A 146 -9.61 4.01 2.77
C LYS A 146 -9.17 4.83 1.55
N ALA A 147 -7.98 4.52 1.04
CA ALA A 147 -7.44 5.19 -0.13
C ALA A 147 -7.81 4.48 -1.42
N CYS A 148 -8.03 5.26 -2.46
CA CYS A 148 -8.15 4.80 -3.84
C CYS A 148 -7.33 5.69 -4.78
N TYR A 149 -7.12 5.22 -6.01
CA TYR A 149 -6.41 5.98 -7.05
C TYR A 149 -7.24 6.04 -8.32
N CYS A 150 -7.73 7.23 -8.65
CA CYS A 150 -8.61 7.46 -9.78
C CYS A 150 -7.81 7.78 -11.05
N LEU A 151 -7.38 6.75 -11.81
CA LEU A 151 -6.60 6.90 -13.04
C LEU A 151 -7.46 6.63 -14.27
N THR A 152 -7.97 5.42 -14.42
CA THR A 152 -8.66 4.94 -15.62
C THR A 152 -9.92 5.75 -15.93
N GLU A 153 -10.12 6.04 -17.22
CA GLU A 153 -11.33 6.67 -17.76
C GLU A 153 -11.92 5.79 -18.88
N PRO A 154 -13.19 6.00 -19.27
CA PRO A 154 -13.80 5.22 -20.35
C PRO A 154 -12.99 5.15 -21.64
N ASP A 155 -12.30 6.22 -22.00
CA ASP A 155 -11.48 6.35 -23.21
C ASP A 155 -9.96 6.33 -22.94
N ALA A 156 -9.53 6.11 -21.69
CA ALA A 156 -8.13 6.17 -21.28
C ALA A 156 -7.77 5.02 -20.33
N GLY A 157 -7.34 3.90 -20.92
CA GLY A 157 -6.83 2.73 -20.22
C GLY A 157 -5.30 2.68 -20.27
N SER A 158 -4.74 1.91 -21.22
CA SER A 158 -3.28 1.77 -21.38
C SER A 158 -2.58 3.10 -21.67
N ASP A 159 -3.22 4.00 -22.42
CA ASP A 159 -2.78 5.39 -22.56
C ASP A 159 -3.43 6.27 -21.48
N ALA A 160 -2.92 6.19 -20.26
CA ALA A 160 -3.42 6.96 -19.13
C ALA A 160 -3.27 8.49 -19.32
N ASN A 161 -2.34 8.92 -20.19
CA ASN A 161 -2.14 10.35 -20.50
C ASN A 161 -3.25 10.94 -21.39
N SER A 162 -4.06 10.10 -22.02
CA SER A 162 -5.21 10.55 -22.82
C SER A 162 -6.45 10.88 -21.99
N GLY A 163 -6.36 10.83 -20.65
CA GLY A 163 -7.43 11.17 -19.73
C GLY A 163 -8.03 12.57 -19.96
N LYS A 164 -9.35 12.67 -19.89
CA LYS A 164 -10.12 13.90 -20.18
C LYS A 164 -10.63 14.61 -18.93
N THR A 165 -10.52 13.97 -17.76
CA THR A 165 -10.91 14.60 -16.47
C THR A 165 -10.08 15.86 -16.25
N LYS A 166 -10.76 16.95 -15.90
CA LYS A 166 -10.15 18.27 -15.71
C LYS A 166 -10.45 18.79 -14.32
N ALA A 167 -9.48 19.48 -13.74
CA ALA A 167 -9.61 20.24 -12.52
C ALA A 167 -9.33 21.71 -12.84
N VAL A 168 -10.31 22.58 -12.68
CA VAL A 168 -10.20 24.02 -12.96
C VAL A 168 -10.36 24.77 -11.65
N LEU A 169 -9.43 25.68 -11.34
CA LEU A 169 -9.52 26.52 -10.15
C LEU A 169 -10.72 27.45 -10.26
N ASN A 170 -11.52 27.57 -9.21
CA ASN A 170 -12.65 28.51 -9.19
C ASN A 170 -12.16 29.98 -9.20
N GLU A 171 -13.05 30.95 -9.48
CA GLU A 171 -12.71 32.38 -9.57
C GLU A 171 -12.10 32.92 -8.27
N ALA A 172 -12.52 32.40 -7.11
CA ALA A 172 -12.00 32.79 -5.80
C ALA A 172 -10.62 32.19 -5.46
N GLY A 173 -10.09 31.28 -6.26
CA GLY A 173 -8.81 30.60 -6.03
C GLY A 173 -8.77 29.66 -4.83
N THR A 174 -9.92 29.20 -4.35
CA THR A 174 -10.04 28.41 -3.11
C THR A 174 -10.30 26.92 -3.33
N HIS A 175 -10.85 26.52 -4.46
CA HIS A 175 -11.25 25.14 -4.76
C HIS A 175 -11.06 24.81 -6.24
N TYR A 176 -10.76 23.54 -6.52
CA TYR A 176 -10.81 23.01 -7.87
C TYR A 176 -12.21 22.46 -8.18
N LEU A 177 -12.74 22.83 -9.33
CA LEU A 177 -13.95 22.22 -9.91
C LEU A 177 -13.47 21.06 -10.79
N ILE A 178 -13.85 19.84 -10.41
CA ILE A 178 -13.44 18.63 -11.13
C ILE A 178 -14.61 18.19 -12.03
N THR A 179 -14.33 17.99 -13.32
CA THR A 179 -15.28 17.49 -14.31
C THR A 179 -14.67 16.33 -15.07
N GLY A 180 -15.33 15.19 -15.06
CA GLY A 180 -14.88 13.98 -15.75
C GLY A 180 -15.51 12.72 -15.16
N GLN A 181 -15.05 11.58 -15.61
CA GLN A 181 -15.49 10.27 -15.17
C GLN A 181 -14.29 9.34 -15.03
N LYS A 182 -14.23 8.61 -13.91
CA LYS A 182 -13.28 7.54 -13.67
C LYS A 182 -14.01 6.21 -13.61
N MET A 183 -13.32 5.09 -13.86
CA MET A 183 -13.92 3.77 -13.84
C MET A 183 -12.96 2.71 -13.32
N TRP A 184 -13.52 1.64 -12.78
CA TRP A 184 -12.80 0.48 -12.23
C TRP A 184 -11.83 0.87 -11.13
N ILE A 185 -12.28 1.70 -10.22
CA ILE A 185 -11.45 2.21 -9.14
C ILE A 185 -11.60 1.31 -7.90
N SER A 186 -10.56 0.54 -7.59
CA SER A 186 -10.50 -0.23 -6.35
C SER A 186 -10.69 0.68 -5.14
N ASN A 187 -11.45 0.23 -4.15
CA ASN A 187 -11.79 0.93 -2.91
C ASN A 187 -12.66 2.20 -3.06
N ALA A 188 -13.16 2.53 -4.26
CA ALA A 188 -14.00 3.72 -4.43
C ALA A 188 -15.47 3.50 -4.03
N GLY A 189 -15.85 2.28 -3.67
CA GLY A 189 -17.24 1.90 -3.32
C GLY A 189 -17.53 1.90 -1.83
N PHE A 190 -16.55 2.18 -0.98
CA PHE A 190 -16.68 2.18 0.49
C PHE A 190 -15.82 3.24 1.15
#